data_74742f53c6b4bc3eb663e866eeed63c3
#
_entry.id   74742f53c6b4bc3eb663e866eeed63c3
#
_cell.length_a   1.000
_cell.length_b   1.000
_cell.length_c   1.000
_cell.angle_alpha   90.00
_cell.angle_beta   90.00
_cell.angle_gamma   90.00
#
_symmetry.space_group_name_H-M   'P 1'
#
loop_
_entity.id
_entity.type
_entity.pdbx_description
1 polymer ?
#
loop_
_entity_poly.entity_id
_entity_poly.type
_entity_poly.pdbx_seq_one_letter_code
_entity_poly.pdbx_strand_id
1 'polypeptide(L)'
;MDKQQLYQSLKQHLLQKNITKAAVFGSFARNEETDQSDIDLLIETKGMTMFDILRLEDELEKVCLRKIDLVEYKAVKPSIQKYVFSNLVELI
;
A
#
# COMPACT_ATOMS: atom_id res chain seq x y z
N MET A 1 7.95 -11.05 -11.32
CA MET A 1 6.52 -10.84 -11.03
C MET A 1 6.07 -9.57 -11.76
N ASP A 2 5.07 -9.69 -12.64
CA ASP A 2 4.56 -8.50 -13.30
C ASP A 2 3.68 -7.70 -12.34
N LYS A 3 3.25 -6.53 -12.76
CA LYS A 3 2.52 -5.59 -11.91
C LYS A 3 1.18 -6.16 -11.43
N GLN A 4 0.49 -6.89 -12.29
CA GLN A 4 -0.78 -7.51 -11.94
C GLN A 4 -0.59 -8.60 -10.89
N GLN A 5 0.43 -9.44 -11.06
CA GLN A 5 0.79 -10.47 -10.07
C GLN A 5 1.21 -9.84 -8.74
N LEU A 6 1.94 -8.74 -8.80
CA LEU A 6 2.34 -7.99 -7.61
C LEU A 6 1.11 -7.51 -6.83
N TYR A 7 0.15 -6.92 -7.51
CA TYR A 7 -1.07 -6.41 -6.87
C TYR A 7 -1.92 -7.55 -6.30
N GLN A 8 -2.00 -8.68 -7.00
CA GLN A 8 -2.68 -9.87 -6.50
C GLN A 8 -2.05 -10.38 -5.21
N SER A 9 -0.73 -10.46 -5.18
CA SER A 9 0.01 -10.91 -4.01
C SER A 9 -0.22 -9.97 -2.82
N LEU A 10 -0.16 -8.67 -3.05
CA LEU A 10 -0.43 -7.67 -2.02
C LEU A 10 -1.84 -7.83 -1.48
N LYS A 11 -2.83 -7.94 -2.35
CA LYS A 11 -4.22 -8.10 -1.95
C LYS A 11 -4.41 -9.32 -1.06
N GLN A 12 -3.86 -10.46 -1.47
CA GLN A 12 -3.99 -11.70 -0.71
C GLN A 12 -3.42 -11.58 0.69
N HIS A 13 -2.26 -10.96 0.82
CA HIS A 13 -1.62 -10.76 2.12
C HIS A 13 -2.43 -9.79 3.00
N LEU A 14 -2.91 -8.71 2.41
CA LEU A 14 -3.69 -7.71 3.14
C LEU A 14 -5.02 -8.28 3.64
N LEU A 15 -5.66 -9.13 2.84
CA LEU A 15 -6.92 -9.77 3.24
C LEU A 15 -6.77 -10.70 4.44
N GLN A 16 -5.58 -11.20 4.69
CA GLN A 16 -5.31 -12.07 5.85
C GLN A 16 -5.08 -11.28 7.14
N LYS A 17 -5.05 -9.97 7.04
CA LYS A 17 -4.87 -9.08 8.20
C LYS A 17 -6.17 -8.33 8.46
N ASN A 18 -6.19 -7.49 9.50
CA ASN A 18 -7.36 -6.68 9.83
C ASN A 18 -7.41 -5.41 8.97
N ILE A 19 -7.22 -5.58 7.67
CA ILE A 19 -7.25 -4.48 6.70
C ILE A 19 -8.63 -4.46 6.05
N THR A 20 -9.33 -3.34 6.21
CA THR A 20 -10.69 -3.17 5.70
C THR A 20 -10.72 -2.45 4.35
N LYS A 21 -9.65 -1.75 4.02
CA LYS A 21 -9.55 -1.01 2.76
C LYS A 21 -8.09 -0.82 2.42
N ALA A 22 -7.75 -0.94 1.15
CA ALA A 22 -6.38 -0.75 0.69
C ALA A 22 -6.34 -0.29 -0.76
N ALA A 23 -5.41 0.60 -1.07
CA ALA A 23 -5.20 1.09 -2.43
C ALA A 23 -3.73 1.43 -2.64
N VAL A 24 -3.28 1.23 -3.88
CA VAL A 24 -1.94 1.68 -4.29
C VAL A 24 -2.04 3.14 -4.71
N PHE A 25 -1.08 3.95 -4.30
CA PHE A 25 -0.97 5.33 -4.75
C PHE A 25 0.46 5.60 -5.21
N GLY A 26 0.78 6.86 -5.49
CA GLY A 26 2.12 7.25 -5.89
C GLY A 26 2.50 6.78 -7.29
N SER A 27 3.81 6.55 -7.50
CA SER A 27 4.34 6.27 -8.84
C SER A 27 3.73 5.03 -9.49
N PHE A 28 3.51 3.97 -8.73
CA PHE A 28 2.89 2.75 -9.26
C PHE A 28 1.47 3.01 -9.76
N ALA A 29 0.70 3.79 -9.02
CA ALA A 29 -0.69 4.10 -9.43
C ALA A 29 -0.74 4.98 -10.68
N ARG A 30 0.27 5.81 -10.87
CA ARG A 30 0.36 6.69 -12.04
C ARG A 30 1.07 6.05 -13.24
N ASN A 31 1.50 4.79 -13.13
CA ASN A 31 2.28 4.09 -14.14
C ASN A 31 3.61 4.80 -14.46
N GLU A 32 4.19 5.40 -13.44
CA GLU A 32 5.47 6.11 -13.55
C GLU A 32 6.59 5.42 -12.76
N GLU A 33 6.34 4.21 -12.30
CA GLU A 33 7.32 3.46 -11.51
C GLU A 33 8.54 3.05 -12.33
N THR A 34 9.66 2.94 -11.62
CA THR A 34 10.92 2.42 -12.15
C THR A 34 11.34 1.23 -11.28
N ASP A 35 12.44 0.59 -11.64
CA ASP A 35 13.00 -0.51 -10.83
C ASP A 35 13.41 -0.04 -9.42
N GLN A 36 13.57 1.25 -9.22
CA GLN A 36 13.97 1.83 -7.94
C GLN A 36 12.79 2.36 -7.12
N SER A 37 11.58 2.33 -7.67
CA SER A 37 10.40 2.90 -7.00
C SER A 37 9.94 2.03 -5.84
N ASP A 38 9.56 2.68 -4.74
CA ASP A 38 8.87 2.04 -3.63
C ASP A 38 7.40 1.87 -3.99
N ILE A 39 6.73 0.90 -3.34
CA ILE A 39 5.28 0.75 -3.48
C ILE A 39 4.62 1.50 -2.35
N ASP A 40 3.78 2.46 -2.68
CA ASP A 40 3.03 3.25 -1.70
C ASP A 40 1.62 2.69 -1.57
N LEU A 41 1.23 2.31 -0.35
CA LEU A 41 -0.07 1.72 -0.07
C LEU A 41 -0.82 2.54 0.97
N LEU A 42 -2.07 2.86 0.66
CA LEU A 42 -3.01 3.38 1.64
C LEU A 42 -3.75 2.21 2.26
N ILE A 43 -3.90 2.22 3.57
CA ILE A 43 -4.64 1.18 4.29
C ILE A 43 -5.60 1.78 5.29
N GLU A 44 -6.70 1.08 5.51
CA GLU A 44 -7.62 1.32 6.62
C GLU A 44 -7.68 0.03 7.42
N THR A 45 -7.51 0.14 8.73
CA THR A 45 -7.46 -1.02 9.59
C THR A 45 -8.17 -0.74 10.91
N LYS A 46 -8.61 -1.80 11.57
CA LYS A 46 -9.21 -1.72 12.90
C LYS A 46 -8.32 -2.48 13.88
N GLY A 47 -7.86 -1.77 14.91
CA GLY A 47 -7.16 -2.40 16.01
C GLY A 47 -5.69 -2.73 15.78
N MET A 48 -5.09 -2.32 14.67
CA MET A 48 -3.66 -2.48 14.46
C MET A 48 -2.89 -1.36 15.14
N THR A 49 -1.83 -1.74 15.84
CA THR A 49 -0.90 -0.78 16.43
C THR A 49 0.13 -0.35 15.39
N MET A 50 0.92 0.66 15.74
CA MET A 50 2.04 1.07 14.89
C MET A 50 3.02 -0.09 14.68
N PHE A 51 3.26 -0.89 15.72
CA PHE A 51 4.14 -2.06 15.60
C PHE A 51 3.59 -3.09 14.62
N ASP A 52 2.27 -3.30 14.63
CA ASP A 52 1.63 -4.22 13.69
C ASP A 52 1.80 -3.74 12.26
N ILE A 53 1.67 -2.44 12.03
CA ILE A 53 1.85 -1.84 10.70
C ILE A 53 3.28 -2.00 10.22
N LEU A 54 4.26 -1.73 11.08
CA LEU A 54 5.67 -1.88 10.72
C LEU A 54 6.02 -3.34 10.42
N ARG A 55 5.44 -4.26 11.18
CA ARG A 55 5.63 -5.70 10.94
C ARG A 55 5.03 -6.11 9.58
N LEU A 56 3.86 -5.57 9.26
CA LEU A 56 3.22 -5.83 7.97
C LEU A 56 4.06 -5.29 6.81
N GLU A 57 4.64 -4.10 6.97
CA GLU A 57 5.57 -3.56 5.96
C GLU A 57 6.70 -4.54 5.69
N ASP A 58 7.33 -5.05 6.75
CA ASP A 58 8.44 -6.01 6.63
C ASP A 58 8.00 -7.28 5.89
N GLU A 59 6.84 -7.82 6.23
CA GLU A 59 6.31 -9.01 5.58
C GLU A 59 6.08 -8.78 4.09
N LEU A 60 5.47 -7.65 3.73
CA LEU A 60 5.18 -7.33 2.34
C LEU A 60 6.46 -7.07 1.55
N GLU A 61 7.47 -6.46 2.16
CA GLU A 61 8.75 -6.21 1.50
C GLU A 61 9.44 -7.52 1.13
N LYS A 62 9.36 -8.51 2.00
CA LYS A 62 9.94 -9.84 1.73
C LYS A 62 9.22 -10.55 0.59
N VAL A 63 7.91 -10.41 0.51
CA VAL A 63 7.11 -11.03 -0.54
C VAL A 63 7.34 -10.36 -1.88
N CYS A 64 7.37 -9.03 -1.90
CA CYS A 64 7.44 -8.24 -3.13
C CYS A 64 8.87 -7.96 -3.59
N LEU A 65 9.87 -8.20 -2.73
CA LEU A 65 11.27 -7.88 -2.98
C LEU A 65 11.44 -6.42 -3.37
N ARG A 66 10.68 -5.55 -2.70
CA ARG A 66 10.63 -4.11 -2.96
C ARG A 66 10.18 -3.40 -1.70
N LYS A 67 10.70 -2.22 -1.47
CA LYS A 67 10.30 -1.43 -0.31
C LYS A 67 8.83 -1.06 -0.39
N ILE A 68 8.13 -1.21 0.73
CA ILE A 68 6.71 -0.91 0.86
C ILE A 68 6.55 0.22 1.88
N ASP A 69 5.73 1.19 1.56
CA ASP A 69 5.40 2.30 2.45
C ASP A 69 3.91 2.26 2.75
N LEU A 70 3.54 1.89 3.96
CA LEU A 70 2.14 1.81 4.40
C LEU A 70 1.73 3.11 5.07
N VAL A 71 0.66 3.70 4.56
CA VAL A 71 0.10 4.95 5.09
C VAL A 71 -1.38 4.73 5.38
N GLU A 72 -1.83 5.08 6.58
CA GLU A 72 -3.25 5.02 6.90
C GLU A 72 -3.99 6.16 6.22
N TYR A 73 -5.19 5.87 5.68
CA TYR A 73 -6.03 6.89 5.05
C TYR A 73 -6.21 8.12 5.95
N LYS A 74 -6.47 7.87 7.23
CA LYS A 74 -6.72 8.95 8.20
C LYS A 74 -5.49 9.80 8.50
N ALA A 75 -4.29 9.30 8.18
CA ALA A 75 -3.04 10.00 8.43
C ALA A 75 -2.62 10.92 7.29
N VAL A 76 -3.31 10.86 6.16
CA VAL A 76 -3.01 11.73 5.02
C VAL A 76 -3.44 13.15 5.33
N LYS A 77 -2.49 14.08 5.31
CA LYS A 77 -2.77 15.48 5.63
C LYS A 77 -3.74 16.09 4.62
N PRO A 78 -4.71 16.92 5.08
CA PRO A 78 -5.68 17.55 4.18
C PRO A 78 -5.03 18.29 3.00
N SER A 79 -3.88 18.89 3.21
CA SER A 79 -3.19 19.67 2.18
C SER A 79 -2.74 18.83 0.96
N ILE A 80 -2.62 17.51 1.13
CA ILE A 80 -2.15 16.62 0.05
C ILE A 80 -3.16 15.55 -0.33
N GLN A 81 -4.34 15.53 0.31
CA GLN A 81 -5.36 14.49 0.05
C GLN A 81 -5.78 14.47 -1.41
N LYS A 82 -6.02 15.62 -2.00
CA LYS A 82 -6.42 15.71 -3.40
C LYS A 82 -5.39 15.06 -4.31
N TYR A 83 -4.13 15.31 -4.05
CA TYR A 83 -3.02 14.74 -4.83
C TYR A 83 -2.94 13.22 -4.62
N VAL A 84 -2.95 12.78 -3.36
CA VAL A 84 -2.80 11.36 -3.01
C VAL A 84 -3.97 10.54 -3.55
N PHE A 85 -5.20 11.05 -3.43
CA PHE A 85 -6.41 10.29 -3.77
C PHE A 85 -6.81 10.41 -5.23
N SER A 86 -6.09 11.18 -6.06
CA SER A 86 -6.48 11.41 -7.45
C SER A 86 -6.23 10.22 -8.37
N ASN A 87 -5.27 9.37 -8.04
CA ASN A 87 -4.88 8.23 -8.88
C ASN A 87 -4.67 7.01 -7.99
N LEU A 88 -5.77 6.36 -7.59
CA LEU A 88 -5.69 5.18 -6.75
C LEU A 88 -5.94 3.92 -7.56
N VAL A 89 -5.23 2.85 -7.23
CA VAL A 89 -5.55 1.50 -7.68
C VAL A 89 -6.06 0.75 -6.47
N GLU A 90 -7.36 0.57 -6.39
CA GLU A 90 -7.97 -0.08 -5.23
C GLU A 90 -7.68 -1.57 -5.24
N LEU A 91 -7.23 -2.10 -4.09
CA LEU A 91 -6.99 -3.53 -3.89
C LEU A 91 -8.09 -4.18 -3.07
N ILE A 92 -8.60 -3.46 -2.10
CA ILE A 92 -9.71 -3.92 -1.25
C ILE A 92 -10.73 -2.79 -1.13
#